data_ce8af3a401dbb53cf8205adb9916bf03
#
_entry.id   ce8af3a401dbb53cf8205adb9916bf03
#
_cell.length_a   1.000
_cell.length_b   1.000
_cell.length_c   1.000
_cell.angle_alpha   90.00
_cell.angle_beta   90.00
_cell.angle_gamma   90.00
#
_symmetry.space_group_name_H-M   'P 1'
#
loop_
_entity.id
_entity.type
_entity.pdbx_description
1 polymer ?
#
loop_
_entity_poly.entity_id
_entity_poly.type
_entity_poly.pdbx_seq_one_letter_code
_entity_poly.pdbx_strand_id
1 'polypeptide(L)'
;MKKLFVILLFSSLVNANLKYNHYSGVYEVAHPNSILKYNHHSKEYTYEMPSSKLKYNHYTKRYTYQLPRSELKYNHYSKSYSYELPESILKYNHHTKEYTFEHPSAKLKYNPYSKKYYFPKYD
;
A
#
# COMPACT_ATOMS: atom_id res chain seq x y z
N MET A 1 3.30 22.53 -13.90
CA MET A 1 1.99 23.17 -14.00
C MET A 1 0.87 22.17 -14.05
N LYS A 2 0.93 21.23 -14.99
CA LYS A 2 -0.09 20.21 -15.07
C LYS A 2 -0.18 19.37 -13.80
N LYS A 3 0.96 19.08 -13.19
CA LYS A 3 1.00 18.31 -11.95
C LYS A 3 0.27 19.01 -10.82
N LEU A 4 0.43 20.33 -10.74
CA LEU A 4 -0.20 21.11 -9.70
C LEU A 4 -1.73 21.04 -9.83
N PHE A 5 -2.22 21.12 -11.07
CA PHE A 5 -3.65 21.03 -11.30
C PHE A 5 -4.20 19.67 -10.88
N VAL A 6 -3.48 18.60 -11.23
CA VAL A 6 -3.89 17.23 -10.85
C VAL A 6 -3.92 17.09 -9.33
N ILE A 7 -2.97 17.70 -8.64
CA ILE A 7 -2.93 17.65 -7.19
C ILE A 7 -4.17 18.25 -6.56
N LEU A 8 -4.62 19.39 -7.08
CA LEU A 8 -5.80 20.03 -6.53
C LEU A 8 -7.02 19.13 -6.65
N LEU A 9 -7.16 18.43 -7.78
CA LEU A 9 -8.24 17.47 -7.95
C LEU A 9 -8.14 16.35 -6.94
N PHE A 10 -6.97 15.74 -6.82
CA PHE A 10 -6.79 14.60 -5.92
C PHE A 10 -6.90 14.99 -4.46
N SER A 11 -6.44 16.17 -4.09
CA SER A 11 -6.53 16.56 -2.68
C SER A 11 -7.97 16.72 -2.24
N SER A 12 -8.88 17.06 -3.15
CA SER A 12 -10.29 17.14 -2.81
C SER A 12 -10.95 15.75 -2.74
N LEU A 13 -10.33 14.74 -3.36
CA LEU A 13 -10.88 13.37 -3.39
C LEU A 13 -10.32 12.48 -2.30
N VAL A 14 -9.03 12.60 -2.00
CA VAL A 14 -8.33 11.70 -1.09
C VAL A 14 -7.76 12.41 0.13
N ASN A 15 -8.26 13.59 0.43
CA ASN A 15 -7.81 14.39 1.56
C ASN A 15 -6.36 14.81 1.40
N ALA A 16 -5.62 14.86 2.52
CA ALA A 16 -4.26 15.36 2.56
C ALA A 16 -3.21 14.26 2.47
N ASN A 17 -3.59 13.09 1.99
CA ASN A 17 -2.66 11.95 1.95
C ASN A 17 -1.79 11.90 0.70
N LEU A 18 -1.87 12.93 -0.15
CA LEU A 18 -0.99 13.02 -1.31
C LEU A 18 0.34 13.63 -0.91
N LYS A 19 1.42 12.97 -1.30
CA LYS A 19 2.77 13.44 -1.07
C LYS A 19 3.57 13.42 -2.37
N TYR A 20 4.40 14.44 -2.56
CA TYR A 20 5.21 14.52 -3.76
C TYR A 20 6.51 13.77 -3.57
N ASN A 21 6.80 12.85 -4.49
CA ASN A 21 8.07 12.14 -4.50
C ASN A 21 8.96 12.84 -5.52
N HIS A 22 9.89 13.66 -5.02
CA HIS A 22 10.74 14.45 -5.92
C HIS A 22 11.79 13.62 -6.65
N TYR A 23 11.96 12.36 -6.29
CA TYR A 23 12.87 11.46 -7.01
C TYR A 23 12.18 10.84 -8.22
N SER A 24 10.92 10.46 -8.08
CA SER A 24 10.14 9.90 -9.20
C SER A 24 9.41 10.98 -9.98
N GLY A 25 9.23 12.15 -9.38
CA GLY A 25 8.54 13.27 -10.04
C GLY A 25 7.03 13.15 -10.05
N VAL A 26 6.46 12.32 -9.21
CA VAL A 26 5.00 12.13 -9.17
C VAL A 26 4.47 12.30 -7.76
N TYR A 27 3.17 12.55 -7.67
CA TYR A 27 2.46 12.59 -6.40
C TYR A 27 1.90 11.21 -6.11
N GLU A 28 2.00 10.80 -4.85
CA GLU A 28 1.59 9.46 -4.42
C GLU A 28 0.66 9.56 -3.23
N VAL A 29 -0.31 8.66 -3.16
CA VAL A 29 -1.12 8.50 -1.97
C VAL A 29 -0.28 7.77 -0.94
N ALA A 30 -0.06 8.41 0.20
CA ALA A 30 0.80 7.84 1.23
C ALA A 30 0.25 8.18 2.61
N HIS A 31 0.57 7.33 3.57
CA HIS A 31 0.19 7.57 4.96
C HIS A 31 0.78 8.90 5.44
N PRO A 32 0.02 9.69 6.24
CA PRO A 32 0.53 10.99 6.70
C PRO A 32 1.88 10.93 7.42
N ASN A 33 2.15 9.84 8.12
CA ASN A 33 3.40 9.67 8.87
C ASN A 33 4.52 9.04 8.06
N SER A 34 4.27 8.70 6.79
CA SER A 34 5.29 8.05 5.97
C SER A 34 6.38 9.05 5.55
N ILE A 35 7.57 8.53 5.32
CA ILE A 35 8.73 9.29 4.87
C ILE A 35 9.35 8.61 3.67
N LEU A 36 10.09 9.38 2.88
CA LEU A 36 10.81 8.81 1.76
C LEU A 36 11.98 7.97 2.26
N LYS A 37 12.07 6.73 1.76
CA LYS A 37 13.18 5.83 2.07
C LYS A 37 13.75 5.27 0.78
N TYR A 38 15.07 5.11 0.77
CA TYR A 38 15.77 4.59 -0.39
C TYR A 38 15.89 3.08 -0.30
N ASN A 39 15.47 2.40 -1.36
CA ASN A 39 15.67 0.96 -1.47
C ASN A 39 16.88 0.73 -2.38
N HIS A 40 18.02 0.37 -1.78
CA HIS A 40 19.25 0.22 -2.55
C HIS A 40 19.26 -1.02 -3.46
N HIS A 41 18.28 -1.89 -3.32
CA HIS A 41 18.14 -3.05 -4.21
C HIS A 41 17.36 -2.70 -5.47
N SER A 42 16.25 -1.95 -5.33
CA SER A 42 15.46 -1.50 -6.47
C SER A 42 15.95 -0.15 -7.00
N LYS A 43 16.77 0.56 -6.20
CA LYS A 43 17.31 1.87 -6.53
C LYS A 43 16.23 2.93 -6.70
N GLU A 44 15.21 2.83 -5.85
CA GLU A 44 14.08 3.76 -5.88
C GLU A 44 13.84 4.32 -4.49
N TYR A 45 13.27 5.53 -4.47
CA TYR A 45 12.76 6.15 -3.24
C TYR A 45 11.26 5.96 -3.19
N THR A 46 10.77 5.47 -2.07
CA THR A 46 9.34 5.26 -1.86
C THR A 46 8.93 5.80 -0.50
N TYR A 47 7.65 6.18 -0.37
CA TYR A 47 7.12 6.59 0.92
C TYR A 47 6.81 5.37 1.76
N GLU A 48 7.43 5.30 2.94
CA GLU A 48 7.30 4.14 3.83
C GLU A 48 7.13 4.61 5.26
N MET A 49 6.53 3.78 6.10
CA MET A 49 6.43 4.11 7.52
C MET A 49 7.82 4.19 8.13
N PRO A 50 8.04 5.15 9.07
CA PRO A 50 9.38 5.32 9.66
C PRO A 50 9.98 4.06 10.27
N SER A 51 9.14 3.19 10.85
CA SER A 51 9.61 1.96 11.49
C SER A 51 9.84 0.82 10.51
N SER A 52 9.45 0.96 9.24
CA SER A 52 9.57 -0.13 8.27
C SER A 52 11.02 -0.42 7.97
N LYS A 53 11.29 -1.67 7.62
CA LYS A 53 12.63 -2.16 7.30
C LYS A 53 12.59 -2.97 6.03
N LEU A 54 13.70 -2.97 5.30
CA LEU A 54 13.83 -3.82 4.13
C LEU A 54 13.80 -5.28 4.55
N LYS A 55 12.94 -6.06 3.91
CA LYS A 55 12.85 -7.50 4.13
C LYS A 55 12.90 -8.21 2.79
N TYR A 56 13.56 -9.35 2.78
CA TYR A 56 13.71 -10.15 1.56
C TYR A 56 12.59 -11.16 1.46
N ASN A 57 11.89 -11.15 0.33
CA ASN A 57 10.90 -12.18 0.03
C ASN A 57 11.53 -13.18 -0.92
N HIS A 58 11.91 -14.34 -0.39
CA HIS A 58 12.65 -15.34 -1.19
C HIS A 58 11.77 -16.01 -2.24
N TYR A 59 10.46 -15.79 -2.21
CA TYR A 59 9.57 -16.31 -3.26
C TYR A 59 9.51 -15.37 -4.45
N THR A 60 9.46 -14.05 -4.21
CA THR A 60 9.49 -13.05 -5.28
C THR A 60 10.89 -12.59 -5.61
N LYS A 61 11.86 -12.89 -4.73
CA LYS A 61 13.26 -12.52 -4.87
C LYS A 61 13.45 -11.01 -4.90
N ARG A 62 12.71 -10.32 -4.07
CA ARG A 62 12.77 -8.86 -3.97
C ARG A 62 12.89 -8.42 -2.52
N TYR A 63 13.55 -7.26 -2.34
CA TYR A 63 13.59 -6.56 -1.08
C TYR A 63 12.55 -5.45 -1.09
N THR A 64 11.70 -5.41 -0.08
CA THR A 64 10.68 -4.36 0.05
C THR A 64 10.63 -3.89 1.50
N TYR A 65 10.18 -2.64 1.69
CA TYR A 65 10.00 -2.11 3.04
C TYR A 65 8.73 -2.70 3.65
N GLN A 66 8.89 -3.28 4.84
CA GLN A 66 7.80 -3.92 5.55
C GLN A 66 7.85 -3.54 7.03
N LEU A 67 6.70 -3.53 7.69
CA LEU A 67 6.67 -3.29 9.13
C LEU A 67 7.44 -4.39 9.85
N PRO A 68 8.12 -4.06 10.98
CA PRO A 68 8.99 -5.03 11.65
C PRO A 68 8.30 -6.33 12.04
N ARG A 69 7.04 -6.27 12.46
CA ARG A 69 6.34 -7.49 12.90
C ARG A 69 5.59 -8.19 11.78
N SER A 70 5.69 -7.72 10.54
CA SER A 70 5.08 -8.43 9.42
C SER A 70 5.81 -9.73 9.15
N GLU A 71 5.07 -10.71 8.63
CA GLU A 71 5.62 -12.03 8.33
C GLU A 71 5.10 -12.50 6.98
N LEU A 72 5.83 -13.40 6.34
CA LEU A 72 5.40 -13.97 5.08
C LEU A 72 4.19 -14.86 5.29
N LYS A 73 3.14 -14.62 4.51
CA LYS A 73 1.94 -15.45 4.53
C LYS A 73 1.60 -15.90 3.11
N TYR A 74 1.08 -17.10 3.01
CA TYR A 74 0.72 -17.68 1.73
C TYR A 74 -0.76 -17.45 1.46
N ASN A 75 -1.06 -16.86 0.30
CA ASN A 75 -2.44 -16.73 -0.16
C ASN A 75 -2.69 -17.87 -1.14
N HIS A 76 -3.42 -18.89 -0.69
CA HIS A 76 -3.63 -20.06 -1.52
C HIS A 76 -4.62 -19.84 -2.67
N TYR A 77 -5.29 -18.70 -2.71
CA TYR A 77 -6.14 -18.33 -3.84
C TYR A 77 -5.33 -17.70 -4.95
N SER A 78 -4.43 -16.77 -4.61
CA SER A 78 -3.54 -16.13 -5.60
C SER A 78 -2.26 -16.93 -5.81
N LYS A 79 -1.98 -17.90 -4.92
CA LYS A 79 -0.78 -18.74 -4.96
C LYS A 79 0.49 -17.91 -4.87
N SER A 80 0.49 -16.93 -3.98
CA SER A 80 1.64 -16.05 -3.80
C SER A 80 1.91 -15.83 -2.31
N TYR A 81 3.16 -15.48 -2.00
CA TYR A 81 3.59 -15.13 -0.64
C TYR A 81 3.76 -13.62 -0.57
N SER A 82 3.29 -13.03 0.51
CA SER A 82 3.45 -11.60 0.77
C SER A 82 3.68 -11.36 2.25
N TYR A 83 4.30 -10.22 2.57
CA TYR A 83 4.47 -9.82 3.97
C TYR A 83 3.18 -9.19 4.46
N GLU A 84 2.64 -9.75 5.53
CA GLU A 84 1.38 -9.30 6.11
C GLU A 84 1.50 -9.25 7.62
N LEU A 85 0.68 -8.43 8.28
CA LEU A 85 0.67 -8.39 9.73
C LEU A 85 0.15 -9.72 10.27
N PRO A 86 0.67 -10.18 11.43
CA PRO A 86 0.29 -11.49 11.98
C PRO A 86 -1.22 -11.67 12.17
N GLU A 87 -1.92 -10.60 12.53
CA GLU A 87 -3.37 -10.67 12.78
C GLU A 87 -4.21 -10.63 11.50
N SER A 88 -3.62 -10.34 10.34
CA SER A 88 -4.39 -10.24 9.11
C SER A 88 -4.93 -11.60 8.68
N ILE A 89 -6.10 -11.59 8.06
CA ILE A 89 -6.76 -12.80 7.57
C ILE A 89 -7.18 -12.58 6.12
N LEU A 90 -7.37 -13.67 5.41
CA LEU A 90 -7.87 -13.60 4.04
C LEU A 90 -9.34 -13.19 4.06
N LYS A 91 -9.66 -12.18 3.28
CA LYS A 91 -11.04 -11.72 3.11
C LYS A 91 -11.37 -11.66 1.61
N TYR A 92 -12.60 -12.02 1.30
CA TYR A 92 -13.06 -12.06 -0.08
C TYR A 92 -13.73 -10.74 -0.45
N ASN A 93 -13.28 -10.14 -1.54
CA ASN A 93 -13.95 -8.98 -2.12
C ASN A 93 -14.80 -9.48 -3.28
N HIS A 94 -16.12 -9.60 -3.06
CA HIS A 94 -17.00 -10.17 -4.07
C HIS A 94 -17.20 -9.25 -5.28
N HIS A 95 -16.72 -8.02 -5.23
CA HIS A 95 -16.76 -7.11 -6.37
C HIS A 95 -15.55 -7.32 -7.29
N THR A 96 -14.36 -7.50 -6.71
CA THR A 96 -13.15 -7.79 -7.48
C THR A 96 -12.93 -9.28 -7.67
N LYS A 97 -13.63 -10.10 -6.88
CA LYS A 97 -13.53 -11.55 -6.90
C LYS A 97 -12.14 -12.05 -6.52
N GLU A 98 -11.53 -11.34 -5.55
CA GLU A 98 -10.20 -11.69 -5.07
C GLU A 98 -10.19 -11.84 -3.57
N TYR A 99 -9.28 -12.71 -3.08
CA TYR A 99 -8.99 -12.83 -1.66
C TYR A 99 -7.71 -12.06 -1.36
N THR A 100 -7.77 -11.21 -0.33
CA THR A 100 -6.59 -10.45 0.11
C THR A 100 -6.48 -10.50 1.62
N PHE A 101 -5.26 -10.32 2.14
CA PHE A 101 -5.04 -10.28 3.57
C PHE A 101 -5.45 -8.89 4.10
N GLU A 102 -6.34 -8.87 5.07
CA GLU A 102 -6.87 -7.64 5.63
C GLU A 102 -6.98 -7.76 7.14
N HIS A 103 -7.04 -6.62 7.81
CA HIS A 103 -7.29 -6.61 9.24
C HIS A 103 -8.66 -7.29 9.51
N PRO A 104 -8.77 -8.07 10.61
CA PRO A 104 -10.04 -8.76 10.92
C PRO A 104 -11.26 -7.85 10.98
N SER A 105 -11.08 -6.60 11.41
CA SER A 105 -12.18 -5.64 11.51
C SER A 105 -12.44 -4.86 10.23
N ALA A 106 -11.61 -5.02 9.20
CA ALA A 106 -11.77 -4.27 7.96
C ALA A 106 -13.06 -4.69 7.25
N LYS A 107 -13.76 -3.69 6.71
CA LYS A 107 -14.99 -3.92 5.96
C LYS A 107 -14.89 -3.25 4.60
N LEU A 108 -15.55 -3.84 3.63
CA LEU A 108 -15.58 -3.26 2.28
C LEU A 108 -16.20 -1.88 2.32
N LYS A 109 -15.56 -0.94 1.63
CA LYS A 109 -16.04 0.41 1.46
C LYS A 109 -16.06 0.74 -0.03
N TYR A 110 -17.00 1.58 -0.42
CA TYR A 110 -17.14 1.99 -1.81
C TYR A 110 -16.49 3.35 -2.02
N ASN A 111 -15.64 3.43 -3.04
CA ASN A 111 -15.05 4.70 -3.45
C ASN A 111 -15.80 5.18 -4.70
N PRO A 112 -16.67 6.21 -4.58
CA PRO A 112 -17.46 6.67 -5.72
C PRO A 112 -16.62 7.29 -6.83
N TYR A 113 -15.41 7.72 -6.54
CA TYR A 113 -14.54 8.34 -7.55
C TYR A 113 -13.85 7.29 -8.41
N SER A 114 -13.37 6.22 -7.81
CA SER A 114 -12.78 5.12 -8.57
C SER A 114 -13.82 4.09 -8.99
N LYS A 115 -15.02 4.16 -8.36
CA LYS A 115 -16.11 3.20 -8.59
C LYS A 115 -15.71 1.77 -8.25
N LYS A 116 -14.91 1.64 -7.17
CA LYS A 116 -14.43 0.34 -6.73
C LYS A 116 -14.70 0.14 -5.25
N TYR A 117 -14.89 -1.12 -4.88
CA TYR A 117 -14.98 -1.52 -3.48
C TYR A 117 -13.59 -1.95 -3.02
N TYR A 118 -13.24 -1.57 -1.79
CA TYR A 118 -11.90 -1.85 -1.27
C TYR A 118 -11.95 -2.04 0.24
N PHE A 119 -10.91 -2.69 0.78
CA PHE A 119 -10.69 -2.77 2.22
C PHE A 119 -9.71 -1.67 2.60
N PRO A 120 -10.10 -0.78 3.56
CA PRO A 120 -9.19 0.29 3.97
C PRO A 120 -7.94 -0.25 4.64
N LYS A 121 -6.80 0.39 4.36
CA LYS A 121 -5.51 -0.01 4.94
C LYS A 121 -5.13 0.83 6.15
N TYR A 122 -5.62 2.05 6.20
CA TYR A 122 -5.27 3.00 7.27
C TYR A 122 -6.57 3.48 7.91
N ASP A 123 -6.71 3.16 9.17
CA ASP A 123 -7.89 3.58 9.93
C ASP A 123 -7.53 4.62 10.96
#